data_fa323518d7714b72e1e0624c71441c9b
#
_entry.id   fa323518d7714b72e1e0624c71441c9b
#
_cell.length_a   1.000
_cell.length_b   1.000
_cell.length_c   1.000
_cell.angle_alpha   90.00
_cell.angle_beta   90.00
_cell.angle_gamma   90.00
#
_symmetry.space_group_name_H-M   'P 1'
#
loop_
_entity.id
_entity.type
_entity.pdbx_description
1 polymer ?
#
loop_
_entity_poly.entity_id
_entity_poly.type
_entity_poly.pdbx_seq_one_letter_code
_entity_poly.pdbx_strand_id
1 'polypeptide(L)'
;MTLEMAARVDRVEPSATLAISNAATTLRADGVDVVDLSVGEPDFPTPQPIVDAAKAALDAGHTGYTTSSGIMPLREAIVEKLAADGIEGTPEEIIVTPGGKQALYEIF
;
A
#
# COMPACT_ATOMS: atom_id res chain seq x y z
N MET A 1 -18.01 -4.07 30.55
CA MET A 1 -17.12 -2.89 30.64
C MET A 1 -17.18 -2.22 29.27
N THR A 2 -17.87 -1.07 29.20
CA THR A 2 -17.98 -0.32 27.95
C THR A 2 -16.70 0.53 27.84
N LEU A 3 -15.93 0.33 26.78
CA LEU A 3 -14.76 1.18 26.50
C LEU A 3 -15.24 2.54 26.01
N GLU A 4 -14.92 3.58 26.76
CA GLU A 4 -15.18 4.96 26.36
C GLU A 4 -14.03 5.41 25.42
N MET A 5 -14.37 5.74 24.19
CA MET A 5 -13.38 6.24 23.22
C MET A 5 -13.12 7.73 23.43
N ALA A 6 -11.92 8.18 23.08
CA ALA A 6 -11.59 9.60 23.16
C ALA A 6 -12.50 10.43 22.22
N ALA A 7 -13.03 11.55 22.68
CA ALA A 7 -13.98 12.42 21.93
C ALA A 7 -13.44 12.89 20.55
N ARG A 8 -12.11 12.85 20.31
CA ARG A 8 -11.54 13.14 19.01
C ARG A 8 -11.90 12.10 17.93
N VAL A 9 -12.24 10.87 18.32
CA VAL A 9 -12.64 9.81 17.39
C VAL A 9 -13.99 10.13 16.76
N ASP A 10 -14.90 10.73 17.52
CA ASP A 10 -16.24 11.11 17.05
C ASP A 10 -16.21 12.25 16.01
N ARG A 11 -15.07 12.93 15.88
CA ARG A 11 -14.85 14.01 14.89
C ARG A 11 -14.29 13.50 13.55
N VAL A 12 -13.93 12.22 13.48
CA VAL A 12 -13.42 11.61 12.26
C VAL A 12 -14.61 11.02 11.50
N GLU A 13 -14.94 11.64 10.38
CA GLU A 13 -16.00 11.12 9.53
C GLU A 13 -15.52 9.84 8.79
N PRO A 14 -16.39 8.83 8.68
CA PRO A 14 -16.09 7.65 7.88
C PRO A 14 -15.81 8.01 6.42
N SER A 15 -14.90 7.28 5.78
CA SER A 15 -14.64 7.45 4.34
C SER A 15 -15.89 7.11 3.52
N ALA A 16 -16.41 8.09 2.79
CA ALA A 16 -17.56 7.88 1.90
C ALA A 16 -17.27 6.80 0.83
N THR A 17 -16.05 6.74 0.31
CA THR A 17 -15.62 5.72 -0.66
C THR A 17 -15.71 4.31 -0.07
N LEU A 18 -15.22 4.13 1.16
CA LEU A 18 -15.30 2.83 1.85
C LEU A 18 -16.75 2.44 2.17
N ALA A 19 -17.59 3.41 2.54
CA ALA A 19 -19.01 3.15 2.80
C ALA A 19 -19.75 2.65 1.53
N ILE A 20 -19.47 3.23 0.38
CA ILE A 20 -20.05 2.82 -0.90
C ILE A 20 -19.54 1.43 -1.30
N SER A 21 -18.24 1.17 -1.19
CA SER A 21 -17.65 -0.13 -1.50
C SER A 21 -18.19 -1.25 -0.60
N ASN A 22 -18.35 -0.97 0.70
CA ASN A 22 -18.96 -1.90 1.65
C ASN A 22 -20.44 -2.19 1.31
N ALA A 23 -21.20 -1.17 0.92
CA ALA A 23 -22.58 -1.35 0.49
C ALA A 23 -22.68 -2.23 -0.77
N ALA A 24 -21.81 -2.01 -1.76
CA ALA A 24 -21.73 -2.85 -2.96
C ALA A 24 -21.40 -4.31 -2.62
N THR A 25 -20.47 -4.53 -1.70
CA THR A 25 -20.09 -5.87 -1.21
C THR A 25 -21.25 -6.57 -0.53
N THR A 26 -21.99 -5.86 0.33
CA THR A 26 -23.18 -6.40 1.00
C THR A 26 -24.26 -6.80 0.00
N LEU A 27 -24.58 -5.93 -0.95
CA LEU A 27 -25.58 -6.22 -1.98
C LEU A 27 -25.20 -7.44 -2.83
N ARG A 28 -23.93 -7.61 -3.19
CA ARG A 28 -23.46 -8.82 -3.88
C ARG A 28 -23.64 -10.07 -3.05
N ALA A 29 -23.37 -10.00 -1.76
CA ALA A 29 -23.57 -11.13 -0.85
C ALA A 29 -25.06 -11.53 -0.73
N ASP A 30 -25.97 -10.56 -0.87
CA ASP A 30 -27.41 -10.76 -0.92
C ASP A 30 -27.92 -11.22 -2.30
N GLY A 31 -27.03 -11.49 -3.25
CA GLY A 31 -27.35 -11.99 -4.59
C GLY A 31 -27.80 -10.91 -5.59
N VAL A 32 -27.62 -9.64 -5.27
CA VAL A 32 -27.93 -8.53 -6.20
C VAL A 32 -26.78 -8.38 -7.20
N ASP A 33 -27.11 -8.27 -8.48
CA ASP A 33 -26.13 -7.96 -9.53
C ASP A 33 -25.74 -6.48 -9.46
N VAL A 34 -24.53 -6.21 -8.95
CA VAL A 34 -24.02 -4.85 -8.71
C VAL A 34 -22.80 -4.58 -9.56
N VAL A 35 -22.85 -3.53 -10.37
CA VAL A 35 -21.68 -2.91 -11.00
C VAL A 35 -21.10 -1.88 -10.03
N ASP A 36 -19.90 -2.12 -9.55
CA ASP A 36 -19.21 -1.25 -8.59
C ASP A 36 -18.19 -0.36 -9.31
N LEU A 37 -18.41 0.94 -9.25
CA LEU A 37 -17.52 1.97 -9.81
C LEU A 37 -16.91 2.86 -8.71
N SER A 38 -16.97 2.44 -7.45
CA SER A 38 -16.54 3.25 -6.31
C SER A 38 -15.03 3.31 -6.12
N VAL A 39 -14.32 2.24 -6.51
CA VAL A 39 -12.85 2.14 -6.37
C VAL A 39 -12.26 1.56 -7.65
N GLY A 40 -11.20 2.20 -8.16
CA GLY A 40 -10.42 1.68 -9.26
C GLY A 40 -9.17 0.96 -8.75
N GLU A 41 -8.90 -0.22 -9.32
CA GLU A 41 -7.66 -0.96 -9.13
C GLU A 41 -7.19 -1.52 -10.48
N PRO A 42 -5.89 -1.81 -10.65
CA PRO A 42 -5.42 -2.52 -11.84
C PRO A 42 -6.12 -3.87 -11.97
N ASP A 43 -6.65 -4.17 -13.14
CA ASP A 43 -7.37 -5.41 -13.45
C ASP A 43 -6.43 -6.58 -13.81
N PHE A 44 -5.15 -6.30 -14.05
CA PHE A 44 -4.12 -7.31 -14.29
C PHE A 44 -3.54 -7.83 -12.97
N PRO A 45 -3.30 -9.14 -12.86
CA PRO A 45 -2.58 -9.69 -11.71
C PRO A 45 -1.13 -9.18 -11.69
N THR A 46 -0.51 -9.26 -10.50
CA THR A 46 0.92 -8.97 -10.37
C THR A 46 1.73 -9.84 -11.34
N PRO A 47 2.68 -9.27 -12.10
CA PRO A 47 3.51 -10.04 -13.03
C PRO A 47 4.21 -11.24 -12.35
N GLN A 48 4.22 -12.39 -13.02
CA GLN A 48 4.71 -13.64 -12.44
C GLN A 48 6.15 -13.55 -11.89
N PRO A 49 7.12 -12.86 -12.54
CA PRO A 49 8.46 -12.72 -11.98
C PRO A 49 8.49 -12.03 -10.61
N ILE A 50 7.60 -11.06 -10.38
CA ILE A 50 7.49 -10.36 -9.10
C ILE A 50 6.92 -11.31 -8.03
N VAL A 51 5.91 -12.09 -8.38
CA VAL A 51 5.32 -13.09 -7.49
C VAL A 51 6.36 -14.14 -7.08
N ASP A 52 7.14 -14.62 -8.04
CA ASP A 52 8.16 -15.64 -7.79
C ASP A 52 9.31 -15.11 -6.96
N ALA A 53 9.74 -13.87 -7.18
CA ALA A 53 10.74 -13.20 -6.35
C ALA A 53 10.26 -13.03 -4.88
N ALA A 54 9.00 -12.66 -4.69
CA ALA A 54 8.43 -12.55 -3.35
C ALA A 54 8.38 -13.90 -2.62
N LYS A 55 7.97 -14.97 -3.30
CA LYS A 55 7.97 -16.33 -2.74
C LYS A 55 9.39 -16.77 -2.37
N ALA A 56 10.35 -16.57 -3.26
CA ALA A 56 11.74 -16.91 -3.01
C ALA A 56 12.32 -16.15 -1.81
N ALA A 57 11.98 -14.90 -1.64
CA ALA A 57 12.39 -14.11 -0.48
C ALA A 57 11.81 -14.66 0.84
N LEU A 58 10.54 -15.07 0.84
CA LEU A 58 9.90 -15.73 1.99
C LEU A 58 10.57 -17.06 2.32
N ASP A 59 10.81 -17.90 1.31
CA ASP A 59 11.46 -19.20 1.47
C ASP A 59 12.92 -19.05 1.99
N ALA A 60 13.59 -17.95 1.61
CA ALA A 60 14.91 -17.58 2.12
C ALA A 60 14.89 -16.97 3.54
N GLY A 61 13.71 -16.81 4.16
CA GLY A 61 13.57 -16.31 5.52
C GLY A 61 13.67 -14.79 5.67
N HIS A 62 13.49 -14.01 4.59
CA HIS A 62 13.46 -12.54 4.64
C HIS A 62 12.16 -12.03 5.28
N THR A 63 11.95 -12.35 6.56
CA THR A 63 10.71 -12.02 7.31
C THR A 63 10.97 -11.18 8.57
N GLY A 64 12.22 -10.80 8.82
CA GLY A 64 12.62 -10.00 9.97
C GLY A 64 12.45 -8.50 9.76
N TYR A 65 12.74 -7.74 10.81
CA TYR A 65 12.79 -6.27 10.73
C TYR A 65 13.89 -5.80 9.77
N THR A 66 13.59 -4.71 9.09
CA THR A 66 14.55 -4.00 8.24
C THR A 66 14.90 -2.64 8.84
N THR A 67 15.80 -1.90 8.20
CA THR A 67 16.01 -0.49 8.54
C THR A 67 14.75 0.33 8.21
N SER A 68 14.52 1.43 8.92
CA SER A 68 13.36 2.32 8.71
C SER A 68 13.27 2.89 7.30
N SER A 69 14.42 3.07 6.63
CA SER A 69 14.46 3.55 5.23
C SER A 69 14.26 2.43 4.19
N GLY A 70 14.15 1.17 4.59
CA GLY A 70 14.07 0.02 3.68
C GLY A 70 15.43 -0.64 3.43
N ILE A 71 15.40 -1.83 2.84
CA ILE A 71 16.61 -2.62 2.57
C ILE A 71 17.49 -1.96 1.50
N MET A 72 18.81 -2.04 1.68
CA MET A 72 19.78 -1.40 0.77
C MET A 72 19.59 -1.83 -0.69
N PRO A 73 19.44 -3.14 -1.01
CA PRO A 73 19.27 -3.55 -2.41
C PRO A 73 18.05 -2.92 -3.09
N LEU A 74 16.95 -2.68 -2.36
CA LEU A 74 15.78 -2.00 -2.92
C LEU A 74 16.05 -0.51 -3.17
N ARG A 75 16.73 0.15 -2.24
CA ARG A 75 17.09 1.57 -2.40
C ARG A 75 18.06 1.80 -3.57
N GLU A 76 19.03 0.90 -3.75
CA GLU A 76 19.94 0.91 -4.91
C GLU A 76 19.18 0.70 -6.22
N ALA A 77 18.26 -0.26 -6.28
CA ALA A 77 17.43 -0.49 -7.47
C ALA A 77 16.51 0.72 -7.80
N ILE A 78 16.02 1.42 -6.78
CA ILE A 78 15.23 2.65 -6.97
C ILE A 78 16.11 3.74 -7.58
N VAL A 79 17.33 3.94 -7.07
CA VAL A 79 18.27 4.92 -7.62
C VAL A 79 18.61 4.62 -9.08
N GLU A 80 18.88 3.34 -9.40
CA GLU A 80 19.12 2.92 -10.79
C GLU A 80 17.94 3.23 -11.70
N LYS A 81 16.70 2.94 -11.22
CA LYS A 81 15.47 3.27 -11.99
C LYS A 81 15.32 4.78 -12.19
N LEU A 82 15.54 5.58 -11.15
CA LEU A 82 15.45 7.04 -11.23
C LEU A 82 16.50 7.62 -12.17
N ALA A 83 17.73 7.10 -12.16
CA ALA A 83 18.80 7.52 -13.07
C ALA A 83 18.42 7.26 -14.55
N ALA A 84 17.73 6.17 -14.85
CA ALA A 84 17.21 5.89 -16.19
C ALA A 84 16.15 6.92 -16.65
N ASP A 85 15.47 7.57 -15.69
CA ASP A 85 14.50 8.64 -15.94
C ASP A 85 15.15 10.06 -15.88
N GLY A 86 16.48 10.13 -15.73
CA GLY A 86 17.24 11.39 -15.66
C GLY A 86 17.22 12.07 -14.28
N ILE A 87 16.84 11.33 -13.22
CA ILE A 87 16.84 11.83 -11.85
C ILE A 87 18.06 11.26 -11.12
N GLU A 88 18.98 12.12 -10.72
CA GLU A 88 20.15 11.73 -9.95
C GLU A 88 19.83 11.66 -8.45
N GLY A 89 20.43 10.72 -7.74
CA GLY A 89 20.29 10.56 -6.30
C GLY A 89 21.17 9.44 -5.77
N THR A 90 21.16 9.29 -4.45
CA THR A 90 21.91 8.24 -3.75
C THR A 90 20.96 7.36 -2.93
N PRO A 91 21.34 6.13 -2.58
CA PRO A 91 20.52 5.26 -1.73
C PRO A 91 20.17 5.87 -0.37
N GLU A 92 21.00 6.77 0.14
CA GLU A 92 20.80 7.48 1.42
C GLU A 92 19.64 8.48 1.36
N GLU A 93 19.28 8.94 0.16
CA GLU A 93 18.17 9.85 -0.09
C GLU A 93 16.84 9.13 -0.35
N ILE A 94 16.84 7.79 -0.31
CA ILE A 94 15.65 6.97 -0.54
C ILE A 94 15.07 6.46 0.78
N ILE A 95 13.77 6.67 0.93
CA ILE A 95 12.95 6.06 2.00
C ILE A 95 11.84 5.26 1.34
N VAL A 96 11.74 3.98 1.72
CA VAL A 96 10.65 3.09 1.28
C VAL A 96 9.54 3.12 2.31
N THR A 97 8.35 3.52 1.90
CA THR A 97 7.18 3.65 2.78
C THR A 97 6.15 2.56 2.52
N PRO A 98 5.31 2.19 3.51
CA PRO A 98 4.20 1.27 3.31
C PRO A 98 3.05 1.94 2.55
N GLY A 99 3.27 2.17 1.26
CA GLY A 99 2.32 2.81 0.35
C GLY A 99 2.52 4.32 0.18
N GLY A 100 2.03 4.83 -0.95
CA GLY A 100 2.23 6.23 -1.36
C GLY A 100 1.57 7.27 -0.44
N LYS A 101 0.51 6.91 0.29
CA LYS A 101 -0.12 7.84 1.23
C LYS A 101 0.82 8.23 2.37
N GLN A 102 1.62 7.29 2.88
CA GLN A 102 2.59 7.61 3.90
C GLN A 102 3.71 8.48 3.35
N ALA A 103 4.20 8.19 2.14
CA ALA A 103 5.19 9.04 1.50
C ALA A 103 4.72 10.49 1.39
N LEU A 104 3.48 10.72 0.97
CA LEU A 104 2.89 12.06 0.92
C LEU A 104 2.77 12.70 2.31
N TYR A 105 2.35 11.93 3.31
CA TYR A 105 2.22 12.43 4.68
C TYR A 105 3.57 12.87 5.30
N GLU A 106 4.67 12.20 4.93
CA GLU A 106 6.00 12.52 5.43
C GLU A 106 6.63 13.75 4.75
N ILE A 107 6.13 14.13 3.55
CA ILE A 107 6.61 15.29 2.79
C ILE A 107 5.89 16.59 3.23
N PHE A 108 4.62 16.51 3.64
CA PHE A 108 3.75 17.63 4.00
C PHE A 108 3.56 17.76 5.50
#